data_4a93133bbe3e5b4af1e3ad991c78bb9a
#
_entry.id   4a93133bbe3e5b4af1e3ad991c78bb9a
#
_cell.length_a   1.000
_cell.length_b   1.000
_cell.length_c   1.000
_cell.angle_alpha   90.00
_cell.angle_beta   90.00
_cell.angle_gamma   90.00
#
_symmetry.space_group_name_H-M   'P 1'
#
loop_
_entity.id
_entity.type
_entity.pdbx_description
1 polymer ?
#
loop_
_entity_poly.entity_id
_entity_poly.type
_entity_poly.pdbx_seq_one_letter_code
_entity_poly.pdbx_strand_id
1 'polypeptide(L)'
;DYGPDKRLYITLNQTYTHAILLNCPIVPTISVPPERVLGLAFEPIPYLRLSYDFIHFAEKHVGLYYIGHIHPNLTGAFFKEHHGFMWHVPHPQIPPTLEEKYYKSDANQRNKISIIVSNKMKAPGNAYRHKLATFILINNLPIDIWGNGTEMYSKRFPNHKNIKGLFKDSEPYESYTLSICIENYRHPHYFSEKITNCLVYNAT
;
A
#
# COMPACT_ATOMS: atom_id res chain seq x y z
N ASP A 1 7.85 -16.11 -13.81
CA ASP A 1 7.58 -17.06 -12.72
C ASP A 1 6.26 -17.78 -12.93
N TYR A 2 6.23 -19.05 -12.54
CA TYR A 2 5.01 -19.87 -12.62
C TYR A 2 4.16 -19.70 -11.36
N GLY A 3 2.85 -19.64 -11.52
CA GLY A 3 1.91 -19.81 -10.43
C GLY A 3 2.00 -21.21 -9.79
N PRO A 4 1.38 -21.42 -8.61
CA PRO A 4 1.50 -22.68 -7.85
C PRO A 4 1.13 -23.93 -8.63
N ASP A 5 0.13 -23.84 -9.51
CA ASP A 5 -0.36 -24.94 -10.34
C ASP A 5 0.33 -25.04 -11.72
N LYS A 6 1.32 -24.17 -11.97
CA LYS A 6 2.06 -24.03 -13.24
C LYS A 6 1.18 -23.72 -14.49
N ARG A 7 -0.06 -23.29 -14.28
CA ARG A 7 -0.96 -22.91 -15.40
C ARG A 7 -0.77 -21.46 -15.82
N LEU A 8 -0.28 -20.61 -14.92
CA LEU A 8 -0.02 -19.21 -15.17
C LEU A 8 1.49 -18.96 -15.14
N TYR A 9 2.00 -18.34 -16.20
CA TYR A 9 3.39 -17.88 -16.28
C TYR A 9 3.41 -16.37 -16.42
N ILE A 10 3.98 -15.67 -15.43
CA ILE A 10 4.13 -14.22 -15.46
C ILE A 10 5.50 -13.87 -16.04
N THR A 11 5.49 -13.08 -17.09
CA THR A 11 6.69 -12.65 -17.82
C THR A 11 6.65 -11.17 -18.16
N LEU A 12 7.80 -10.57 -18.33
CA LEU A 12 7.97 -9.22 -18.90
C LEU A 12 8.39 -9.27 -20.37
N ASN A 13 8.43 -10.46 -20.97
CA ASN A 13 8.79 -10.63 -22.37
C ASN A 13 7.68 -10.12 -23.30
N GLN A 14 8.07 -9.81 -24.53
CA GLN A 14 7.12 -9.30 -25.56
C GLN A 14 6.14 -10.38 -26.09
N THR A 15 6.42 -11.65 -25.88
CA THR A 15 5.54 -12.75 -26.28
C THR A 15 4.68 -13.17 -25.10
N TYR A 16 3.38 -12.91 -25.19
CA TYR A 16 2.40 -13.21 -24.15
C TYR A 16 1.02 -13.46 -24.74
N THR A 17 0.18 -14.18 -24.03
CA THR A 17 -1.20 -14.46 -24.42
C THR A 17 -2.22 -13.51 -23.77
N HIS A 18 -1.88 -12.96 -22.62
CA HIS A 18 -2.69 -12.00 -21.87
C HIS A 18 -1.78 -10.88 -21.33
N ALA A 19 -2.32 -9.69 -21.15
CA ALA A 19 -1.61 -8.57 -20.59
C ALA A 19 -2.28 -8.09 -19.29
N ILE A 20 -1.46 -7.68 -18.31
CA ILE A 20 -1.92 -7.00 -17.09
C ILE A 20 -1.28 -5.64 -17.04
N LEU A 21 -2.08 -4.58 -17.00
CA LEU A 21 -1.66 -3.21 -16.84
C LEU A 21 -1.77 -2.82 -15.37
N LEU A 22 -0.68 -2.40 -14.76
CA LEU A 22 -0.64 -1.98 -13.36
C LEU A 22 -0.65 -0.46 -13.23
N ASN A 23 -1.62 0.08 -12.51
CA ASN A 23 -1.87 1.52 -12.36
C ASN A 23 -2.21 2.20 -13.71
N CYS A 24 -1.69 3.39 -13.94
CA CYS A 24 -1.86 4.14 -15.18
C CYS A 24 -0.49 4.27 -15.87
N PRO A 25 -0.09 3.31 -16.69
CA PRO A 25 1.17 3.38 -17.41
C PRO A 25 1.13 4.44 -18.52
N ILE A 26 2.29 4.81 -18.99
CA ILE A 26 2.43 5.44 -20.30
C ILE A 26 1.81 4.48 -21.33
N VAL A 27 1.05 5.02 -22.29
CA VAL A 27 0.34 4.22 -23.31
C VAL A 27 1.25 3.14 -23.88
N PRO A 28 1.01 1.86 -23.58
CA PRO A 28 1.86 0.78 -24.04
C PRO A 28 1.43 0.30 -25.42
N THR A 29 2.32 -0.39 -26.12
CA THR A 29 1.94 -1.17 -27.29
C THR A 29 1.46 -2.55 -26.81
N ILE A 30 0.20 -2.90 -27.10
CA ILE A 30 -0.40 -4.18 -26.73
C ILE A 30 -0.72 -4.95 -28.00
N SER A 31 -0.26 -6.19 -28.07
CA SER A 31 -0.42 -7.08 -29.24
C SER A 31 -1.55 -8.10 -29.14
N VAL A 32 -2.25 -8.12 -27.98
CA VAL A 32 -3.38 -9.03 -27.76
C VAL A 32 -4.70 -8.27 -27.77
N PRO A 33 -5.81 -8.94 -28.13
CA PRO A 33 -7.12 -8.29 -28.17
C PRO A 33 -7.62 -7.86 -26.78
N PRO A 34 -8.53 -6.87 -26.70
CA PRO A 34 -8.95 -6.25 -25.44
C PRO A 34 -9.45 -7.22 -24.38
N GLU A 35 -10.16 -8.28 -24.76
CA GLU A 35 -10.70 -9.30 -23.85
C GLU A 35 -9.60 -10.11 -23.12
N ARG A 36 -8.34 -9.96 -23.54
CA ARG A 36 -7.16 -10.55 -22.89
C ARG A 36 -6.32 -9.54 -22.15
N VAL A 37 -6.85 -8.33 -21.93
CA VAL A 37 -6.14 -7.25 -21.24
C VAL A 37 -6.90 -6.87 -19.97
N LEU A 38 -6.24 -7.02 -18.83
CA LEU A 38 -6.73 -6.65 -17.50
C LEU A 38 -5.98 -5.44 -16.98
N GLY A 39 -6.69 -4.41 -16.57
CA GLY A 39 -6.14 -3.27 -15.82
C GLY A 39 -6.39 -3.42 -14.33
N LEU A 40 -5.37 -3.13 -13.52
CA LEU A 40 -5.45 -3.10 -12.06
C LEU A 40 -4.83 -1.81 -11.54
N ALA A 41 -5.64 -0.96 -10.93
CA ALA A 41 -5.16 0.23 -10.23
C ALA A 41 -5.02 -0.07 -8.74
N PHE A 42 -3.84 0.20 -8.20
CA PHE A 42 -3.53 0.07 -6.77
C PHE A 42 -3.51 1.42 -6.06
N GLU A 43 -3.55 2.51 -6.82
CA GLU A 43 -3.56 3.86 -6.30
C GLU A 43 -4.89 4.54 -6.57
N PRO A 44 -5.36 5.43 -5.70
CA PRO A 44 -6.61 6.16 -5.93
C PRO A 44 -6.49 7.12 -7.11
N ILE A 45 -7.62 7.43 -7.75
CA ILE A 45 -7.70 8.27 -8.96
C ILE A 45 -6.85 9.55 -8.89
N PRO A 46 -6.80 10.32 -7.78
CA PRO A 46 -5.94 11.50 -7.71
C PRO A 46 -4.44 11.22 -7.89
N TYR A 47 -4.01 9.99 -7.64
CA TYR A 47 -2.62 9.54 -7.84
C TYR A 47 -2.37 8.98 -9.23
N LEU A 48 -3.38 8.41 -9.86
CA LEU A 48 -3.23 7.72 -11.15
C LEU A 48 -2.89 8.67 -12.29
N ARG A 49 -3.18 9.98 -12.14
CA ARG A 49 -2.94 11.00 -13.17
C ARG A 49 -3.46 10.56 -14.54
N LEU A 50 -4.70 10.09 -14.56
CA LEU A 50 -5.34 9.62 -15.78
C LEU A 50 -5.31 10.72 -16.85
N SER A 51 -4.58 10.50 -17.93
CA SER A 51 -4.59 11.37 -19.09
C SER A 51 -5.74 10.98 -20.04
N TYR A 52 -6.20 11.92 -20.85
CA TYR A 52 -7.16 11.63 -21.91
C TYR A 52 -6.63 10.57 -22.88
N ASP A 53 -5.36 10.62 -23.21
CA ASP A 53 -4.72 9.65 -24.09
C ASP A 53 -4.76 8.24 -23.50
N PHE A 54 -4.52 8.09 -22.21
CA PHE A 54 -4.62 6.80 -21.54
C PHE A 54 -6.06 6.31 -21.49
N ILE A 55 -7.03 7.17 -21.17
CA ILE A 55 -8.45 6.79 -21.16
C ILE A 55 -8.87 6.31 -22.52
N HIS A 56 -8.55 7.05 -23.57
CA HIS A 56 -8.86 6.67 -24.96
C HIS A 56 -8.16 5.39 -25.41
N PHE A 57 -6.91 5.20 -24.99
CA PHE A 57 -6.21 3.95 -25.19
C PHE A 57 -6.92 2.79 -24.47
N ALA A 58 -7.28 2.96 -23.19
CA ALA A 58 -7.91 1.94 -22.39
C ALA A 58 -9.27 1.52 -22.95
N GLU A 59 -10.07 2.48 -23.43
CA GLU A 59 -11.36 2.20 -24.12
C GLU A 59 -11.22 1.25 -25.31
N LYS A 60 -10.10 1.30 -26.00
CA LYS A 60 -9.86 0.48 -27.21
C LYS A 60 -9.16 -0.84 -26.93
N HIS A 61 -8.34 -0.88 -25.90
CA HIS A 61 -7.34 -1.95 -25.72
C HIS A 61 -7.45 -2.71 -24.40
N VAL A 62 -8.34 -2.31 -23.48
CA VAL A 62 -8.50 -2.96 -22.18
C VAL A 62 -9.91 -3.52 -22.05
N GLY A 63 -10.02 -4.83 -21.83
CA GLY A 63 -11.33 -5.48 -21.68
C GLY A 63 -11.96 -5.24 -20.32
N LEU A 64 -11.14 -5.13 -19.26
CA LEU A 64 -11.62 -4.91 -17.90
C LEU A 64 -10.58 -4.12 -17.10
N TYR A 65 -10.99 -3.05 -16.43
CA TYR A 65 -10.11 -2.23 -15.62
C TYR A 65 -10.69 -2.02 -14.21
N TYR A 66 -10.03 -2.56 -13.20
CA TYR A 66 -10.34 -2.30 -11.80
C TYR A 66 -9.61 -1.04 -11.33
N ILE A 67 -10.37 0.04 -11.11
CA ILE A 67 -9.82 1.38 -10.86
C ILE A 67 -10.27 1.99 -9.52
N GLY A 68 -11.02 1.26 -8.73
CA GLY A 68 -11.58 1.75 -7.48
C GLY A 68 -12.91 2.45 -7.69
N HIS A 69 -12.97 3.74 -7.40
CA HIS A 69 -14.18 4.52 -7.59
C HIS A 69 -14.29 5.02 -9.03
N ILE A 70 -15.44 4.80 -9.65
CA ILE A 70 -15.71 5.31 -11.00
C ILE A 70 -15.84 6.83 -10.93
N HIS A 71 -14.93 7.52 -11.59
CA HIS A 71 -15.02 8.97 -11.77
C HIS A 71 -16.06 9.29 -12.84
N PRO A 72 -16.86 10.39 -12.72
CA PRO A 72 -17.86 10.74 -13.73
C PRO A 72 -17.36 10.84 -15.18
N ASN A 73 -16.07 11.14 -15.33
CA ASN A 73 -15.42 11.22 -16.65
C ASN A 73 -14.94 9.85 -17.19
N LEU A 74 -15.09 8.76 -16.42
CA LEU A 74 -14.75 7.41 -16.83
C LEU A 74 -16.04 6.68 -17.26
N THR A 75 -16.46 6.89 -18.48
CA THR A 75 -17.77 6.43 -18.98
C THR A 75 -17.75 5.03 -19.58
N GLY A 76 -16.58 4.40 -19.70
CA GLY A 76 -16.45 3.07 -20.28
C GLY A 76 -17.00 1.97 -19.37
N ALA A 77 -17.83 1.07 -19.92
CA ALA A 77 -18.39 -0.09 -19.21
C ALA A 77 -17.32 -1.07 -18.67
N PHE A 78 -16.11 -0.98 -19.15
CA PHE A 78 -14.98 -1.81 -18.73
C PHE A 78 -14.32 -1.34 -17.43
N PHE A 79 -14.55 -0.09 -16.96
CA PHE A 79 -14.10 0.36 -15.64
C PHE A 79 -14.96 -0.25 -14.53
N LYS A 80 -14.30 -0.73 -13.46
CA LYS A 80 -14.95 -1.35 -12.30
C LYS A 80 -14.53 -0.67 -11.01
N GLU A 81 -15.41 -0.68 -10.01
CA GLU A 81 -15.29 0.08 -8.76
C GLU A 81 -14.30 -0.50 -7.74
N HIS A 82 -13.59 -1.56 -8.04
CA HIS A 82 -12.65 -2.17 -7.11
C HIS A 82 -11.21 -1.84 -7.49
N HIS A 83 -10.37 -1.66 -6.48
CA HIS A 83 -8.92 -1.57 -6.67
C HIS A 83 -8.29 -2.96 -6.76
N GLY A 84 -7.13 -3.03 -7.40
CA GLY A 84 -6.24 -4.16 -7.24
C GLY A 84 -5.70 -4.20 -5.81
N PHE A 85 -5.46 -5.40 -5.32
CA PHE A 85 -4.83 -5.62 -4.03
C PHE A 85 -3.32 -5.49 -4.14
N MET A 86 -2.72 -4.69 -3.27
CA MET A 86 -1.29 -4.69 -3.07
C MET A 86 -0.97 -5.18 -1.67
N TRP A 87 -0.02 -6.11 -1.57
CA TRP A 87 0.58 -6.42 -0.30
C TRP A 87 2.10 -6.56 -0.48
N HIS A 88 2.85 -6.05 0.49
CA HIS A 88 4.29 -6.17 0.57
C HIS A 88 4.66 -6.94 1.81
N VAL A 89 4.39 -8.22 1.80
CA VAL A 89 4.96 -9.10 2.81
C VAL A 89 6.14 -9.80 2.16
N PRO A 90 7.36 -9.51 2.57
CA PRO A 90 8.47 -10.33 2.13
C PRO A 90 8.27 -11.72 2.72
N HIS A 91 8.02 -12.59 1.82
CA HIS A 91 8.05 -14.05 1.81
C HIS A 91 8.19 -14.87 3.10
N PRO A 92 7.71 -16.06 3.05
CA PRO A 92 6.65 -16.82 3.70
C PRO A 92 7.07 -17.35 5.06
N GLN A 93 7.62 -16.55 5.92
CA GLN A 93 7.59 -16.90 7.34
C GLN A 93 6.16 -16.68 7.81
N ILE A 94 5.56 -17.73 8.33
CA ILE A 94 4.25 -17.61 8.97
C ILE A 94 4.42 -16.59 10.09
N PRO A 95 3.78 -15.42 10.01
CA PRO A 95 3.93 -14.41 11.04
C PRO A 95 3.43 -14.99 12.37
N PRO A 96 3.99 -14.57 13.50
CA PRO A 96 3.57 -15.04 14.79
C PRO A 96 2.07 -14.77 14.97
N THR A 97 1.35 -15.73 15.50
CA THR A 97 -0.07 -15.56 15.84
C THR A 97 -0.22 -14.42 16.86
N LEU A 98 -1.41 -13.84 16.95
CA LEU A 98 -1.70 -12.84 17.97
C LEU A 98 -1.45 -13.37 19.38
N GLU A 99 -1.76 -14.64 19.60
CA GLU A 99 -1.52 -15.37 20.83
C GLU A 99 -0.02 -15.48 21.15
N GLU A 100 0.80 -15.84 20.14
CA GLU A 100 2.26 -15.88 20.30
C GLU A 100 2.86 -14.51 20.60
N LYS A 101 2.37 -13.45 19.96
CA LYS A 101 2.79 -12.08 20.26
C LYS A 101 2.40 -11.68 21.69
N TYR A 102 1.19 -12.02 22.10
CA TYR A 102 0.65 -11.64 23.39
C TYR A 102 1.33 -12.37 24.55
N TYR A 103 1.60 -13.67 24.42
CA TYR A 103 2.16 -14.48 25.49
C TYR A 103 3.68 -14.55 25.52
N LYS A 104 4.36 -14.39 24.37
CA LYS A 104 5.82 -14.36 24.32
C LYS A 104 6.43 -12.98 24.62
N SER A 105 5.64 -11.92 24.54
CA SER A 105 6.12 -10.58 24.90
C SER A 105 6.02 -10.34 26.40
N ASP A 106 7.01 -9.69 27.00
CA ASP A 106 6.87 -9.21 28.37
C ASP A 106 5.75 -8.16 28.46
N ALA A 107 5.30 -7.85 29.69
CA ALA A 107 4.21 -6.92 29.91
C ALA A 107 4.43 -5.53 29.30
N ASN A 108 5.70 -5.11 29.13
CA ASN A 108 6.07 -3.83 28.53
C ASN A 108 5.98 -3.85 26.98
N GLN A 109 5.95 -5.03 26.37
CA GLN A 109 5.83 -5.19 24.92
C GLN A 109 4.39 -5.36 24.47
N ARG A 110 3.47 -5.82 25.33
CA ARG A 110 2.08 -6.13 24.99
C ARG A 110 1.26 -4.94 24.49
N ASN A 111 1.65 -3.72 24.85
CA ASN A 111 0.95 -2.48 24.49
C ASN A 111 1.71 -1.63 23.51
N LYS A 112 2.67 -2.19 22.80
CA LYS A 112 3.42 -1.42 21.80
C LYS A 112 2.55 -1.10 20.59
N ILE A 113 2.54 0.17 20.25
CA ILE A 113 1.86 0.71 19.08
C ILE A 113 2.90 1.28 18.14
N SER A 114 2.74 1.05 16.83
CA SER A 114 3.58 1.64 15.80
C SER A 114 2.82 2.52 14.85
N ILE A 115 3.53 3.42 14.19
CA ILE A 115 3.06 4.18 13.02
C ILE A 115 4.22 4.35 12.04
N ILE A 116 3.91 4.27 10.73
CA ILE A 116 4.89 4.48 9.68
C ILE A 116 4.65 5.84 9.02
N VAL A 117 5.70 6.65 8.94
CA VAL A 117 5.71 7.95 8.26
C VAL A 117 6.72 7.96 7.13
N SER A 118 6.31 8.45 5.97
CA SER A 118 7.22 8.70 4.84
C SER A 118 7.59 10.18 4.81
N ASN A 119 8.65 10.54 4.07
CA ASN A 119 9.02 11.93 3.84
C ASN A 119 8.05 12.70 2.92
N LYS A 120 7.01 12.03 2.41
CA LYS A 120 5.99 12.64 1.55
C LYS A 120 5.01 13.46 2.38
N MET A 121 4.65 14.67 1.88
CA MET A 121 3.74 15.60 2.56
C MET A 121 2.52 15.99 1.72
N LYS A 122 2.51 15.67 0.43
CA LYS A 122 1.52 16.22 -0.52
C LYS A 122 0.11 15.67 -0.35
N ALA A 123 -0.02 14.39 0.01
CA ALA A 123 -1.34 13.78 0.20
C ALA A 123 -1.93 14.15 1.57
N PRO A 124 -3.26 14.29 1.69
CA PRO A 124 -3.91 14.61 2.96
C PRO A 124 -3.55 13.63 4.08
N GLY A 125 -3.54 12.34 3.79
CA GLY A 125 -3.17 11.31 4.77
C GLY A 125 -1.69 11.37 5.18
N ASN A 126 -0.79 11.75 4.26
CA ASN A 126 0.61 11.98 4.61
C ASN A 126 0.75 13.15 5.59
N ALA A 127 0.10 14.28 5.29
CA ALA A 127 0.10 15.45 6.17
C ALA A 127 -0.50 15.12 7.55
N TYR A 128 -1.57 14.32 7.58
CA TYR A 128 -2.19 13.88 8.82
C TYR A 128 -1.27 12.99 9.65
N ARG A 129 -0.57 12.02 9.03
CA ARG A 129 0.43 11.19 9.72
C ARG A 129 1.53 12.03 10.36
N HIS A 130 2.02 13.07 9.69
CA HIS A 130 3.02 13.97 10.25
C HIS A 130 2.49 14.80 11.42
N LYS A 131 1.22 15.26 11.35
CA LYS A 131 0.58 15.94 12.49
C LYS A 131 0.47 14.99 13.68
N LEU A 132 0.02 13.75 13.45
CA LEU A 132 -0.09 12.74 14.48
C LEU A 132 1.28 12.38 15.08
N ALA A 133 2.30 12.15 14.24
CA ALA A 133 3.66 11.88 14.73
C ALA A 133 4.21 13.04 15.61
N THR A 134 3.99 14.28 15.19
CA THR A 134 4.36 15.45 15.99
C THR A 134 3.62 15.48 17.33
N PHE A 135 2.32 15.17 17.33
CA PHE A 135 1.51 15.10 18.55
C PHE A 135 2.01 13.98 19.51
N ILE A 136 2.35 12.81 18.97
CA ILE A 136 2.93 11.70 19.72
C ILE A 136 4.22 12.12 20.42
N LEU A 137 5.11 12.80 19.70
CA LEU A 137 6.41 13.22 20.24
C LEU A 137 6.27 14.32 21.30
N ILE A 138 5.42 15.33 21.06
CA ILE A 138 5.19 16.43 22.04
C ILE A 138 4.60 15.89 23.34
N ASN A 139 3.66 14.93 23.25
CA ASN A 139 2.97 14.39 24.41
C ASN A 139 3.64 13.12 24.98
N ASN A 140 4.79 12.72 24.43
CA ASN A 140 5.54 11.55 24.84
C ASN A 140 4.66 10.27 24.93
N LEU A 141 3.77 10.10 23.97
CA LEU A 141 2.88 8.94 23.91
C LEU A 141 3.68 7.66 23.62
N PRO A 142 3.27 6.49 24.12
CA PRO A 142 3.99 5.22 23.94
C PRO A 142 3.76 4.62 22.54
N ILE A 143 4.03 5.40 21.49
CA ILE A 143 3.83 5.01 20.09
C ILE A 143 5.15 5.19 19.35
N ASP A 144 5.67 4.12 18.79
CA ASP A 144 6.91 4.12 18.03
C ASP A 144 6.67 4.59 16.58
N ILE A 145 7.56 5.44 16.09
CA ILE A 145 7.46 6.08 14.78
C ILE A 145 8.58 5.56 13.88
N TRP A 146 8.18 4.92 12.79
CA TRP A 146 9.06 4.30 11.80
C TRP A 146 9.01 5.03 10.46
N GLY A 147 10.02 4.81 9.64
CA GLY A 147 10.07 5.22 8.24
C GLY A 147 10.99 6.42 7.98
N ASN A 148 11.23 6.68 6.70
CA ASN A 148 12.15 7.75 6.25
C ASN A 148 11.66 9.17 6.60
N GLY A 149 10.39 9.35 6.91
CA GLY A 149 9.87 10.63 7.41
C GLY A 149 10.34 11.00 8.82
N THR A 150 10.93 10.07 9.57
CA THR A 150 11.45 10.31 10.92
C THR A 150 12.63 11.28 10.96
N GLU A 151 13.38 11.40 9.88
CA GLU A 151 14.47 12.37 9.76
C GLU A 151 14.01 13.82 10.00
N MET A 152 12.77 14.14 9.66
CA MET A 152 12.17 15.46 9.90
C MET A 152 12.03 15.79 11.39
N TYR A 153 11.95 14.78 12.24
CA TYR A 153 11.75 14.94 13.68
C TYR A 153 13.06 14.88 14.47
N SER A 154 14.06 14.17 13.98
CA SER A 154 15.32 13.93 14.70
C SER A 154 16.03 15.21 15.11
N LYS A 155 15.91 16.27 14.31
CA LYS A 155 16.46 17.60 14.64
C LYS A 155 15.69 18.30 15.77
N ARG A 156 14.36 18.17 15.78
CA ARG A 156 13.48 18.84 16.75
C ARG A 156 13.36 18.06 18.05
N PHE A 157 13.48 16.76 18.00
CA PHE A 157 13.34 15.82 19.11
C PHE A 157 14.56 14.89 19.15
N PRO A 158 15.77 15.43 19.45
CA PRO A 158 16.99 14.62 19.43
C PRO A 158 16.90 13.49 20.48
N ASN A 159 17.30 12.30 20.06
CA ASN A 159 17.33 11.09 20.91
C ASN A 159 15.97 10.69 21.51
N HIS A 160 14.86 11.10 20.90
CA HIS A 160 13.54 10.70 21.40
C HIS A 160 13.34 9.19 21.18
N LYS A 161 13.09 8.45 22.27
CA LYS A 161 13.03 6.97 22.27
C LYS A 161 12.03 6.35 21.27
N ASN A 162 10.98 7.09 20.93
CA ASN A 162 9.93 6.64 20.01
C ASN A 162 10.30 6.83 18.53
N ILE A 163 11.37 7.55 18.22
CA ILE A 163 11.85 7.69 16.83
C ILE A 163 12.73 6.48 16.51
N LYS A 164 12.25 5.57 15.67
CA LYS A 164 12.97 4.34 15.32
C LYS A 164 13.77 4.46 14.01
N GLY A 165 13.41 5.40 13.13
CA GLY A 165 14.10 5.60 11.87
C GLY A 165 13.61 4.69 10.76
N LEU A 166 14.52 4.38 9.84
CA LEU A 166 14.26 3.43 8.76
C LEU A 166 13.97 2.05 9.32
N PHE A 167 13.24 1.26 8.56
CA PHE A 167 12.93 -0.12 8.92
C PHE A 167 13.24 -1.05 7.76
N LYS A 168 13.44 -2.29 8.09
CA LYS A 168 13.57 -3.39 7.15
C LYS A 168 12.35 -4.29 7.30
N ASP A 169 11.69 -4.54 6.18
CA ASP A 169 10.59 -5.50 6.05
C ASP A 169 9.47 -5.33 7.11
N SER A 170 9.39 -6.24 8.05
CA SER A 170 8.30 -6.42 9.00
C SER A 170 8.50 -5.74 10.36
N GLU A 171 9.65 -5.12 10.60
CA GLU A 171 9.99 -4.54 11.92
C GLU A 171 8.89 -3.65 12.53
N PRO A 172 8.16 -2.80 11.75
CA PRO A 172 7.07 -1.98 12.31
C PRO A 172 5.84 -2.78 12.74
N TYR A 173 5.77 -4.06 12.42
CA TYR A 173 4.59 -4.90 12.64
C TYR A 173 4.85 -6.07 13.59
N GLU A 174 5.96 -6.78 13.42
CA GLU A 174 6.25 -8.04 14.14
C GLU A 174 6.21 -7.91 15.66
N SER A 175 6.78 -6.84 16.20
CA SER A 175 6.89 -6.61 17.64
C SER A 175 5.75 -5.77 18.22
N TYR A 176 4.74 -5.45 17.42
CA TYR A 176 3.67 -4.55 17.81
C TYR A 176 2.33 -5.26 17.83
N THR A 177 1.51 -4.95 18.82
CA THR A 177 0.14 -5.45 18.93
C THR A 177 -0.84 -4.61 18.13
N LEU A 178 -0.48 -3.35 17.84
CA LEU A 178 -1.26 -2.43 17.04
C LEU A 178 -0.33 -1.62 16.12
N SER A 179 -0.72 -1.45 14.87
CA SER A 179 -0.08 -0.51 13.96
C SER A 179 -1.12 0.46 13.40
N ILE A 180 -0.84 1.76 13.54
CA ILE A 180 -1.75 2.80 13.06
C ILE A 180 -1.62 2.94 11.56
N CYS A 181 -2.66 2.55 10.84
CA CYS A 181 -2.76 2.64 9.40
C CYS A 181 -3.56 3.85 8.97
N ILE A 182 -2.91 4.76 8.25
CA ILE A 182 -3.56 5.93 7.66
C ILE A 182 -3.25 5.94 6.18
N GLU A 183 -4.28 5.81 5.35
CA GLU A 183 -4.14 5.86 3.91
C GLU A 183 -3.77 7.26 3.42
N ASN A 184 -3.14 7.33 2.24
CA ASN A 184 -2.75 8.59 1.64
C ASN A 184 -3.97 9.45 1.27
N TYR A 185 -5.05 8.80 0.85
CA TYR A 185 -6.33 9.42 0.53
C TYR A 185 -7.48 8.61 1.13
N ARG A 186 -8.55 9.29 1.46
CA ARG A 186 -9.84 8.67 1.72
C ARG A 186 -10.58 8.54 0.40
N HIS A 187 -10.79 7.30 -0.05
CA HIS A 187 -11.50 7.01 -1.28
C HIS A 187 -12.35 5.74 -1.11
N PRO A 188 -13.55 5.65 -1.70
CA PRO A 188 -14.34 4.42 -1.67
C PRO A 188 -13.53 3.25 -2.21
N HIS A 189 -13.66 2.08 -1.59
CA HIS A 189 -13.01 0.83 -1.98
C HIS A 189 -11.47 0.86 -2.03
N TYR A 190 -10.83 1.92 -1.52
CA TYR A 190 -9.38 2.03 -1.51
C TYR A 190 -8.79 1.64 -0.17
N PHE A 191 -7.89 0.69 -0.21
CA PHE A 191 -6.94 0.38 0.85
C PHE A 191 -5.66 -0.18 0.23
N SER A 192 -4.55 -0.01 0.91
CA SER A 192 -3.23 -0.39 0.39
C SER A 192 -2.56 -1.44 1.28
N GLU A 193 -1.31 -1.73 0.95
CA GLU A 193 -0.43 -2.60 1.74
C GLU A 193 -0.37 -2.25 3.24
N LYS A 194 -0.69 -1.04 3.62
CA LYS A 194 -0.62 -0.59 5.02
C LYS A 194 -1.51 -1.43 5.94
N ILE A 195 -2.77 -1.60 5.54
CA ILE A 195 -3.71 -2.41 6.33
C ILE A 195 -3.45 -3.89 6.14
N THR A 196 -3.14 -4.34 4.91
CA THR A 196 -2.88 -5.75 4.66
C THR A 196 -1.66 -6.25 5.40
N ASN A 197 -0.59 -5.46 5.50
CA ASN A 197 0.58 -5.80 6.31
C ASN A 197 0.22 -5.92 7.80
N CYS A 198 -0.60 -5.01 8.32
CA CYS A 198 -1.05 -5.12 9.72
C CYS A 198 -1.84 -6.41 9.97
N LEU A 199 -2.76 -6.75 9.07
CA LEU A 199 -3.55 -7.98 9.18
C LEU A 199 -2.66 -9.22 9.11
N VAL A 200 -1.71 -9.27 8.18
CA VAL A 200 -0.79 -10.40 8.03
C VAL A 200 0.09 -10.60 9.25
N TYR A 201 0.55 -9.51 9.87
CA TYR A 201 1.38 -9.59 11.08
C TYR A 201 0.60 -9.52 12.39
N ASN A 202 -0.73 -9.61 12.35
CA ASN A 202 -1.58 -9.50 13.54
C ASN A 202 -1.26 -8.25 14.39
N ALA A 203 -1.02 -7.11 13.73
CA ALA A 203 -0.78 -5.81 14.35
C ALA A 203 -2.03 -4.91 14.22
N THR A 204 -3.20 -5.44 14.65
CA THR A 204 -4.53 -4.82 14.46
C THR A 204 -5.26 -4.63 15.78
#